data_39fa5496ad5eee4c953ea9c20b41c346
#
_entry.id   39fa5496ad5eee4c953ea9c20b41c346
#
_cell.length_a   1.000
_cell.length_b   1.000
_cell.length_c   1.000
_cell.angle_alpha   90.00
_cell.angle_beta   90.00
_cell.angle_gamma   90.00
#
_symmetry.space_group_name_H-M   'P 1'
#
loop_
_entity.id
_entity.type
_entity.pdbx_description
1 polymer ?
#
loop_
_entity_poly.entity_id
_entity_poly.type
_entity_poly.pdbx_seq_one_letter_code
_entity_poly.pdbx_strand_id
1 'polypeptide(L)'
;MLHADWLVPDWPAPVGVRAVFTTRAGGVSPVPYDSLNLGDHVGDLPAHVAANRDVLRRATGSQPVFLQQVHGREVLVLHADSADGQKADACVTDQAGLACTIMVADCLPVLLASEDGAVVAAAHAGWRGLADGVLEAAYASFRALAQQGRGQAAIKTIAWLGPCIGPSAFEVGAEVKAAFEAVLPGAGKLFVPGGPGKYLADLPALARLRLKAMGITQVYGNDGSDAWCTVRNPSRFFSHRRDAGVAGNGFGTTGRMAACIWRS
;
A
#
# COMPACT_ATOMS: atom_id res chain seq x y z
N MET A 1 -21.17 -5.53 4.15
CA MET A 1 -21.24 -4.40 3.19
C MET A 1 -20.08 -3.48 3.51
N LEU A 2 -19.38 -2.94 2.48
CA LEU A 2 -18.27 -2.00 2.68
C LEU A 2 -18.77 -0.68 3.25
N HIS A 3 -17.94 -0.01 4.05
CA HIS A 3 -18.25 1.32 4.57
C HIS A 3 -18.29 2.35 3.43
N ALA A 4 -19.21 3.30 3.47
CA ALA A 4 -19.43 4.25 2.37
C ALA A 4 -18.20 5.13 2.06
N ASP A 5 -17.37 5.42 3.07
CA ASP A 5 -16.17 6.26 2.91
C ASP A 5 -14.94 5.47 2.42
N TRP A 6 -15.01 4.13 2.34
CA TRP A 6 -13.88 3.33 1.84
C TRP A 6 -13.80 3.45 0.32
N LEU A 7 -12.58 3.41 -0.18
CA LEU A 7 -12.32 3.51 -1.62
C LEU A 7 -12.33 2.12 -2.24
N VAL A 8 -13.22 1.91 -3.20
CA VAL A 8 -13.14 0.78 -4.12
C VAL A 8 -12.31 1.25 -5.32
N PRO A 9 -11.19 0.56 -5.66
CA PRO A 9 -10.39 0.91 -6.82
C PRO A 9 -11.22 1.02 -8.10
N ASP A 10 -11.13 2.17 -8.77
CA ASP A 10 -11.66 2.35 -10.12
C ASP A 10 -10.61 1.91 -11.13
N TRP A 11 -10.68 0.65 -11.52
CA TRP A 11 -9.78 0.00 -12.46
C TRP A 11 -10.50 -1.20 -13.12
N PRO A 12 -10.07 -1.69 -14.30
CA PRO A 12 -10.69 -2.85 -14.95
C PRO A 12 -10.32 -4.15 -14.23
N ALA A 13 -10.83 -4.31 -12.99
CA ALA A 13 -10.57 -5.50 -12.19
C ALA A 13 -11.02 -6.76 -12.95
N PRO A 14 -10.18 -7.81 -13.01
CA PRO A 14 -10.59 -9.10 -13.57
C PRO A 14 -11.78 -9.70 -12.80
N VAL A 15 -12.55 -10.52 -13.48
CA VAL A 15 -13.69 -11.23 -12.86
C VAL A 15 -13.20 -12.02 -11.65
N GLY A 16 -13.88 -11.88 -10.52
CA GLY A 16 -13.51 -12.53 -9.26
C GLY A 16 -12.42 -11.80 -8.44
N VAL A 17 -11.76 -10.76 -8.98
CA VAL A 17 -10.83 -9.94 -8.20
C VAL A 17 -11.57 -8.77 -7.56
N ARG A 18 -11.38 -8.60 -6.26
CA ARG A 18 -11.93 -7.51 -5.47
C ARG A 18 -10.82 -6.79 -4.73
N ALA A 19 -10.98 -5.49 -4.55
CA ALA A 19 -10.04 -4.69 -3.78
C ALA A 19 -10.76 -3.55 -3.04
N VAL A 20 -10.16 -3.10 -1.94
CA VAL A 20 -10.66 -1.96 -1.16
C VAL A 20 -9.49 -1.27 -0.47
N PHE A 21 -9.59 0.04 -0.31
CA PHE A 21 -8.73 0.82 0.57
C PHE A 21 -9.59 1.42 1.67
N THR A 22 -9.27 1.13 2.95
CA THR A 22 -10.00 1.70 4.08
C THR A 22 -9.62 3.16 4.27
N THR A 23 -10.57 3.95 4.80
CA THR A 23 -10.24 5.26 5.35
C THR A 23 -10.06 5.15 6.87
N ARG A 24 -9.92 6.29 7.56
CA ARG A 24 -9.94 6.32 9.02
C ARG A 24 -11.32 6.08 9.63
N ALA A 25 -12.39 6.12 8.83
CA ALA A 25 -13.77 6.01 9.29
C ALA A 25 -14.27 4.56 9.40
N GLY A 26 -15.20 4.32 10.32
CA GLY A 26 -15.95 3.07 10.44
C GLY A 26 -15.45 2.08 11.50
N GLY A 27 -14.59 2.53 12.41
CA GLY A 27 -14.05 1.71 13.51
C GLY A 27 -14.49 2.15 14.90
N VAL A 28 -13.81 1.61 15.91
CA VAL A 28 -14.12 1.79 17.34
C VAL A 28 -13.02 2.46 18.14
N SER A 29 -11.85 2.72 17.55
CA SER A 29 -10.74 3.33 18.26
C SER A 29 -11.01 4.80 18.59
N PRO A 30 -10.64 5.28 19.79
CA PRO A 30 -10.71 6.68 20.14
C PRO A 30 -9.53 7.48 19.55
N VAL A 31 -9.56 8.81 19.71
CA VAL A 31 -8.41 9.69 19.41
C VAL A 31 -7.15 9.17 20.11
N PRO A 32 -5.98 9.15 19.45
CA PRO A 32 -5.66 9.69 18.12
C PRO A 32 -5.86 8.70 16.95
N TYR A 33 -6.50 7.57 17.20
CA TYR A 33 -6.70 6.47 16.25
C TYR A 33 -8.11 6.44 15.64
N ASP A 34 -8.88 7.50 15.82
CA ASP A 34 -10.29 7.63 15.46
C ASP A 34 -10.51 7.55 13.93
N SER A 35 -11.21 6.49 13.53
CA SER A 35 -11.80 5.43 14.35
C SER A 35 -11.36 4.01 13.91
N LEU A 36 -10.98 3.78 12.63
CA LEU A 36 -10.64 2.49 12.07
C LEU A 36 -9.11 2.31 11.97
N ASN A 37 -8.45 2.28 13.12
CA ASN A 37 -7.04 1.90 13.15
C ASN A 37 -6.89 0.38 13.03
N LEU A 38 -6.08 -0.08 12.08
CA LEU A 38 -5.79 -1.50 11.82
C LEU A 38 -4.38 -1.90 12.27
N GLY A 39 -3.55 -0.92 12.69
CA GLY A 39 -2.17 -1.16 13.12
C GLY A 39 -2.09 -1.50 14.61
N ASP A 40 -1.50 -2.65 14.91
CA ASP A 40 -1.27 -3.16 16.28
C ASP A 40 0.05 -2.68 16.91
N HIS A 41 0.88 -1.97 16.14
CA HIS A 41 2.21 -1.48 16.52
C HIS A 41 2.28 0.03 16.78
N VAL A 42 1.11 0.71 16.88
CA VAL A 42 1.05 2.18 17.00
C VAL A 42 0.65 2.67 18.40
N GLY A 43 0.36 1.74 19.33
CA GLY A 43 0.02 2.07 20.72
C GLY A 43 -1.48 2.18 21.00
N ASP A 44 -2.35 1.79 20.08
CA ASP A 44 -3.78 1.63 20.33
C ASP A 44 -4.06 0.39 21.19
N LEU A 45 -5.23 0.35 21.83
CA LEU A 45 -5.64 -0.82 22.63
C LEU A 45 -5.81 -2.04 21.70
N PRO A 46 -5.21 -3.20 22.05
CA PRO A 46 -5.31 -4.41 21.22
C PRO A 46 -6.76 -4.85 20.96
N ALA A 47 -7.67 -4.63 21.90
CA ALA A 47 -9.08 -4.93 21.73
C ALA A 47 -9.77 -4.06 20.66
N HIS A 48 -9.39 -2.78 20.55
CA HIS A 48 -9.89 -1.88 19.49
C HIS A 48 -9.38 -2.32 18.13
N VAL A 49 -8.07 -2.62 18.02
CA VAL A 49 -7.47 -3.09 16.77
C VAL A 49 -8.11 -4.40 16.32
N ALA A 50 -8.33 -5.35 17.24
CA ALA A 50 -8.99 -6.61 16.93
C ALA A 50 -10.42 -6.38 16.43
N ALA A 51 -11.19 -5.52 17.08
CA ALA A 51 -12.54 -5.17 16.64
C ALA A 51 -12.55 -4.51 15.26
N ASN A 52 -11.59 -3.60 14.98
CA ASN A 52 -11.46 -2.95 13.68
C ASN A 52 -11.06 -3.95 12.58
N ARG A 53 -10.13 -4.86 12.84
CA ARG A 53 -9.76 -5.93 11.90
C ARG A 53 -10.96 -6.86 11.62
N ASP A 54 -11.80 -7.11 12.62
CA ASP A 54 -13.03 -7.89 12.44
C ASP A 54 -14.09 -7.12 11.61
N VAL A 55 -14.20 -5.80 11.76
CA VAL A 55 -15.03 -4.95 10.86
C VAL A 55 -14.58 -5.13 9.42
N LEU A 56 -13.25 -5.03 9.15
CA LEU A 56 -12.71 -5.22 7.80
C LEU A 56 -13.01 -6.62 7.26
N ARG A 57 -12.73 -7.67 8.03
CA ARG A 57 -12.98 -9.06 7.65
C ARG A 57 -14.45 -9.30 7.28
N ARG A 58 -15.40 -8.83 8.11
CA ARG A 58 -16.84 -8.98 7.84
C ARG A 58 -17.28 -8.17 6.62
N ALA A 59 -16.73 -6.97 6.42
CA ALA A 59 -17.11 -6.12 5.30
C ALA A 59 -16.64 -6.67 3.95
N THR A 60 -15.44 -7.25 3.89
CA THR A 60 -14.84 -7.84 2.68
C THR A 60 -15.32 -9.25 2.40
N GLY A 61 -15.70 -10.00 3.44
CA GLY A 61 -16.03 -11.43 3.34
C GLY A 61 -14.79 -12.28 3.02
N SER A 62 -13.58 -11.75 3.21
CA SER A 62 -12.29 -12.41 3.00
C SER A 62 -11.52 -12.49 4.31
N GLN A 63 -10.43 -13.26 4.32
CA GLN A 63 -9.47 -13.34 5.43
C GLN A 63 -8.30 -12.38 5.14
N PRO A 64 -8.27 -11.16 5.70
CA PRO A 64 -7.10 -10.29 5.60
C PRO A 64 -5.92 -10.91 6.35
N VAL A 65 -4.73 -10.88 5.74
CA VAL A 65 -3.47 -11.28 6.40
C VAL A 65 -2.63 -10.03 6.60
N PHE A 66 -2.33 -9.70 7.86
CA PHE A 66 -1.58 -8.50 8.24
C PHE A 66 -0.10 -8.84 8.45
N LEU A 67 0.78 -8.11 7.77
CA LEU A 67 2.22 -8.31 7.82
C LEU A 67 2.87 -7.44 8.91
N GLN A 68 4.00 -7.88 9.43
CA GLN A 68 4.96 -7.02 10.12
C GLN A 68 5.82 -6.29 9.08
N GLN A 69 5.35 -5.11 8.64
CA GLN A 69 6.02 -4.29 7.64
C GLN A 69 7.23 -3.58 8.23
N VAL A 70 8.37 -3.68 7.58
CA VAL A 70 9.66 -3.16 8.06
C VAL A 70 10.33 -2.22 7.07
N HIS A 71 9.63 -1.79 6.01
CA HIS A 71 10.12 -0.98 4.90
C HIS A 71 11.24 -1.67 4.10
N GLY A 72 11.21 -3.01 4.08
CA GLY A 72 12.10 -3.87 3.31
C GLY A 72 11.51 -4.25 1.95
N ARG A 73 11.94 -5.41 1.43
CA ARG A 73 11.48 -5.95 0.15
C ARG A 73 11.08 -7.42 0.19
N GLU A 74 11.00 -8.00 1.39
CA GLU A 74 10.58 -9.39 1.56
C GLU A 74 9.12 -9.57 1.14
N VAL A 75 8.84 -10.72 0.51
CA VAL A 75 7.52 -11.07 -0.03
C VAL A 75 7.05 -12.37 0.57
N LEU A 76 5.83 -12.38 1.07
CA LEU A 76 5.19 -13.58 1.60
C LEU A 76 4.20 -14.15 0.58
N VAL A 77 4.34 -15.44 0.24
CA VAL A 77 3.30 -16.17 -0.48
C VAL A 77 2.27 -16.64 0.55
N LEU A 78 1.02 -16.17 0.42
CA LEU A 78 -0.04 -16.50 1.37
C LEU A 78 -0.69 -17.83 1.01
N HIS A 79 -0.88 -18.65 2.02
CA HIS A 79 -1.60 -19.91 2.01
C HIS A 79 -2.71 -19.91 3.07
N ALA A 80 -3.57 -20.91 3.06
CA ALA A 80 -4.73 -20.97 3.96
C ALA A 80 -4.36 -20.94 5.46
N ASP A 81 -3.15 -21.35 5.80
CA ASP A 81 -2.59 -21.37 7.15
C ASP A 81 -1.67 -20.17 7.46
N SER A 82 -1.58 -19.19 6.56
CA SER A 82 -0.76 -18.00 6.79
C SER A 82 -1.27 -17.20 7.98
N ALA A 83 -0.40 -17.03 8.98
CA ALA A 83 -0.70 -16.25 10.19
C ALA A 83 -0.33 -14.77 10.00
N ASP A 84 -0.99 -13.89 10.77
CA ASP A 84 -0.63 -12.49 10.91
C ASP A 84 0.78 -12.33 11.53
N GLY A 85 1.39 -11.16 11.32
CA GLY A 85 2.63 -10.76 11.97
C GLY A 85 3.90 -11.31 11.35
N GLN A 86 3.85 -12.01 10.22
CA GLN A 86 5.05 -12.44 9.50
C GLN A 86 5.75 -11.23 8.89
N LYS A 87 7.09 -11.20 8.99
CA LYS A 87 7.92 -10.09 8.52
C LYS A 87 8.02 -10.08 7.00
N ALA A 88 7.34 -9.12 6.38
CA ALA A 88 7.40 -8.86 4.95
C ALA A 88 6.82 -7.48 4.62
N ASP A 89 7.11 -6.94 3.44
CA ASP A 89 6.56 -5.67 2.93
C ASP A 89 5.72 -5.87 1.65
N ALA A 90 5.56 -7.12 1.22
CA ALA A 90 4.63 -7.49 0.16
C ALA A 90 4.08 -8.88 0.41
N CYS A 91 2.93 -9.16 -0.19
CA CYS A 91 2.37 -10.51 -0.21
C CYS A 91 1.67 -10.79 -1.53
N VAL A 92 1.57 -12.07 -1.85
CA VAL A 92 0.98 -12.58 -3.09
C VAL A 92 0.19 -13.85 -2.79
N THR A 93 -0.91 -14.08 -3.50
CA THR A 93 -1.69 -15.32 -3.37
C THR A 93 -2.44 -15.66 -4.67
N ASP A 94 -2.64 -16.95 -4.88
CA ASP A 94 -3.59 -17.54 -5.82
C ASP A 94 -4.82 -18.14 -5.12
N GLN A 95 -4.87 -18.07 -3.80
CA GLN A 95 -5.93 -18.65 -2.97
C GLN A 95 -7.15 -17.74 -2.94
N ALA A 96 -8.33 -18.28 -3.24
CA ALA A 96 -9.59 -17.57 -3.05
C ALA A 96 -9.88 -17.35 -1.55
N GLY A 97 -10.51 -16.22 -1.23
CA GLY A 97 -10.90 -15.88 0.14
C GLY A 97 -9.78 -15.32 1.02
N LEU A 98 -8.49 -15.41 0.63
CA LEU A 98 -7.40 -14.71 1.31
C LEU A 98 -7.20 -13.31 0.73
N ALA A 99 -7.02 -12.31 1.59
CA ALA A 99 -6.73 -10.95 1.16
C ALA A 99 -5.27 -10.57 1.45
N CYS A 100 -4.52 -10.28 0.40
CA CYS A 100 -3.26 -9.54 0.52
C CYS A 100 -3.54 -8.17 1.11
N THR A 101 -2.98 -7.88 2.29
CA THR A 101 -3.31 -6.67 3.06
C THR A 101 -2.05 -5.89 3.41
N ILE A 102 -2.02 -4.62 3.03
CA ILE A 102 -0.92 -3.69 3.32
C ILE A 102 -1.44 -2.52 4.13
N MET A 103 -0.81 -2.27 5.28
CA MET A 103 -1.14 -1.15 6.15
C MET A 103 -0.31 0.08 5.81
N VAL A 104 -0.94 1.24 5.80
CA VAL A 104 -0.26 2.51 5.48
C VAL A 104 -0.78 3.68 6.34
N ALA A 105 0.11 4.64 6.56
CA ALA A 105 -0.15 6.04 6.88
C ALA A 105 1.01 6.83 6.24
N ASP A 106 0.79 7.32 5.02
CA ASP A 106 1.70 8.01 4.09
C ASP A 106 2.47 7.13 3.09
N CYS A 107 2.91 5.92 3.43
CA CYS A 107 3.55 5.05 2.43
C CYS A 107 2.55 4.66 1.32
N LEU A 108 3.06 4.39 0.12
CA LEU A 108 2.23 4.03 -1.02
C LEU A 108 1.87 2.54 -0.98
N PRO A 109 0.59 2.16 -0.94
CA PRO A 109 0.17 0.80 -1.20
C PRO A 109 0.03 0.57 -2.70
N VAL A 110 0.55 -0.56 -3.20
CA VAL A 110 0.43 -0.98 -4.59
C VAL A 110 -0.25 -2.33 -4.65
N LEU A 111 -1.36 -2.42 -5.40
CA LEU A 111 -2.09 -3.66 -5.65
C LEU A 111 -1.81 -4.14 -7.07
N LEU A 112 -1.62 -5.44 -7.24
CA LEU A 112 -1.42 -6.09 -8.53
C LEU A 112 -2.45 -7.20 -8.74
N ALA A 113 -2.94 -7.33 -9.97
CA ALA A 113 -3.77 -8.46 -10.40
C ALA A 113 -3.32 -8.96 -11.77
N SER A 114 -3.32 -10.27 -11.97
CA SER A 114 -3.20 -10.86 -13.30
C SER A 114 -4.50 -10.63 -14.08
N GLU A 115 -4.42 -10.38 -15.39
CA GLU A 115 -5.60 -10.06 -16.24
C GLU A 115 -6.67 -11.17 -16.21
N ASP A 116 -6.27 -12.41 -15.97
CA ASP A 116 -7.16 -13.56 -15.81
C ASP A 116 -7.72 -13.73 -14.37
N GLY A 117 -7.32 -12.85 -13.44
CA GLY A 117 -7.75 -12.89 -12.04
C GLY A 117 -7.19 -14.04 -11.21
N ALA A 118 -6.21 -14.79 -11.73
CA ALA A 118 -5.72 -16.00 -11.07
C ALA A 118 -4.77 -15.71 -9.88
N VAL A 119 -4.05 -14.59 -9.90
CA VAL A 119 -3.11 -14.20 -8.85
C VAL A 119 -3.30 -12.74 -8.51
N VAL A 120 -3.20 -12.42 -7.23
CA VAL A 120 -3.23 -11.05 -6.69
C VAL A 120 -2.04 -10.82 -5.76
N ALA A 121 -1.60 -9.57 -5.67
CA ALA A 121 -0.54 -9.17 -4.75
C ALA A 121 -0.78 -7.77 -4.18
N ALA A 122 -0.19 -7.50 -3.03
CA ALA A 122 -0.13 -6.17 -2.43
C ALA A 122 1.30 -5.88 -1.94
N ALA A 123 1.77 -4.64 -2.14
CA ALA A 123 3.10 -4.21 -1.73
C ALA A 123 3.05 -2.88 -0.97
N HIS A 124 3.83 -2.81 0.10
CA HIS A 124 4.08 -1.61 0.90
C HIS A 124 5.27 -0.85 0.33
N ALA A 125 4.99 0.13 -0.50
CA ALA A 125 6.00 0.93 -1.16
C ALA A 125 6.28 2.24 -0.40
N GLY A 126 6.76 2.14 0.85
CA GLY A 126 7.46 3.25 1.49
C GLY A 126 8.73 3.57 0.72
N TRP A 127 9.27 4.80 0.82
CA TRP A 127 10.39 5.22 -0.04
C TRP A 127 11.60 4.28 0.04
N ARG A 128 11.91 3.72 1.23
CA ARG A 128 13.04 2.78 1.40
C ARG A 128 12.79 1.49 0.62
N GLY A 129 11.68 0.81 0.88
CA GLY A 129 11.32 -0.41 0.17
C GLY A 129 11.16 -0.18 -1.33
N LEU A 130 10.58 0.96 -1.74
CA LEU A 130 10.45 1.32 -3.14
C LEU A 130 11.83 1.53 -3.80
N ALA A 131 12.76 2.21 -3.15
CA ALA A 131 14.12 2.38 -3.65
C ALA A 131 14.89 1.05 -3.70
N ASP A 132 14.67 0.16 -2.73
CA ASP A 132 15.32 -1.15 -2.61
C ASP A 132 14.69 -2.25 -3.48
N GLY A 133 13.58 -1.98 -4.18
CA GLY A 133 13.00 -2.90 -5.16
C GLY A 133 11.89 -3.79 -4.63
N VAL A 134 11.06 -3.33 -3.67
CA VAL A 134 9.91 -4.09 -3.18
C VAL A 134 8.91 -4.42 -4.29
N LEU A 135 8.72 -3.54 -5.28
CA LEU A 135 7.82 -3.81 -6.39
C LEU A 135 8.36 -4.88 -7.33
N GLU A 136 9.66 -4.88 -7.59
CA GLU A 136 10.35 -5.91 -8.37
C GLU A 136 10.28 -7.28 -7.69
N ALA A 137 10.51 -7.31 -6.38
CA ALA A 137 10.41 -8.55 -5.59
C ALA A 137 8.97 -9.08 -5.56
N ALA A 138 7.99 -8.21 -5.31
CA ALA A 138 6.57 -8.56 -5.34
C ALA A 138 6.15 -9.10 -6.71
N TYR A 139 6.57 -8.42 -7.79
CA TYR A 139 6.25 -8.84 -9.16
C TYR A 139 6.94 -10.15 -9.56
N ALA A 140 8.16 -10.38 -9.11
CA ALA A 140 8.85 -11.65 -9.34
C ALA A 140 8.10 -12.83 -8.70
N SER A 141 7.70 -12.70 -7.42
CA SER A 141 6.91 -13.70 -6.72
C SER A 141 5.51 -13.89 -7.35
N PHE A 142 4.87 -12.78 -7.72
CA PHE A 142 3.58 -12.78 -8.43
C PHE A 142 3.67 -13.55 -9.76
N ARG A 143 4.70 -13.28 -10.58
CA ARG A 143 4.92 -13.99 -11.84
C ARG A 143 5.21 -15.47 -11.63
N ALA A 144 6.05 -15.80 -10.67
CA ALA A 144 6.38 -17.18 -10.34
C ALA A 144 5.11 -17.98 -9.99
N LEU A 145 4.24 -17.42 -9.16
CA LEU A 145 2.98 -18.04 -8.77
C LEU A 145 2.02 -18.14 -9.97
N ALA A 146 1.88 -17.09 -10.77
CA ALA A 146 0.98 -17.08 -11.92
C ALA A 146 1.45 -18.00 -13.08
N GLN A 147 2.73 -18.35 -13.15
CA GLN A 147 3.28 -19.27 -14.14
C GLN A 147 3.17 -20.74 -13.73
N GLN A 148 2.84 -21.05 -12.47
CA GLN A 148 2.66 -22.44 -12.04
C GLN A 148 1.58 -23.15 -12.87
N GLY A 149 1.99 -24.20 -13.56
CA GLY A 149 1.11 -24.98 -14.42
C GLY A 149 0.76 -24.38 -15.80
N ARG A 150 1.32 -23.19 -16.14
CA ARG A 150 0.94 -22.43 -17.38
C ARG A 150 2.07 -22.21 -18.39
N GLY A 151 3.27 -22.69 -18.11
CA GLY A 151 4.46 -22.40 -18.92
C GLY A 151 4.91 -20.94 -18.84
N GLN A 152 5.82 -20.51 -19.76
CA GLN A 152 6.44 -19.16 -19.74
C GLN A 152 5.63 -18.08 -20.46
N ALA A 153 4.32 -18.22 -20.59
CA ALA A 153 3.50 -17.18 -21.23
C ALA A 153 3.62 -15.84 -20.49
N ALA A 154 3.64 -14.75 -21.25
CA ALA A 154 3.65 -13.40 -20.67
C ALA A 154 2.36 -13.16 -19.88
N ILE A 155 2.49 -12.81 -18.60
CA ILE A 155 1.36 -12.53 -17.73
C ILE A 155 1.05 -11.05 -17.83
N LYS A 156 -0.07 -10.71 -18.46
CA LYS A 156 -0.57 -9.35 -18.43
C LYS A 156 -1.02 -9.01 -17.02
N THR A 157 -0.55 -7.87 -16.53
CA THR A 157 -0.73 -7.44 -15.15
C THR A 157 -1.25 -6.01 -15.12
N ILE A 158 -2.24 -5.77 -14.30
CA ILE A 158 -2.73 -4.43 -13.97
C ILE A 158 -2.29 -4.07 -12.56
N ALA A 159 -2.05 -2.79 -12.33
CA ALA A 159 -1.66 -2.24 -11.04
C ALA A 159 -2.60 -1.12 -10.61
N TRP A 160 -2.81 -0.99 -9.30
CA TRP A 160 -3.49 0.15 -8.70
C TRP A 160 -2.64 0.75 -7.60
N LEU A 161 -2.49 2.07 -7.62
CA LEU A 161 -1.81 2.86 -6.61
C LEU A 161 -2.84 3.49 -5.68
N GLY A 162 -2.71 3.25 -4.38
CA GLY A 162 -3.61 3.81 -3.38
C GLY A 162 -3.18 5.18 -2.86
N PRO A 163 -3.98 5.76 -1.94
CA PRO A 163 -3.64 6.98 -1.23
C PRO A 163 -2.30 6.87 -0.50
N CYS A 164 -1.49 7.92 -0.59
CA CYS A 164 -0.21 8.05 0.09
C CYS A 164 0.11 9.53 0.32
N ILE A 165 1.28 9.84 0.88
CA ILE A 165 1.78 11.21 0.93
C ILE A 165 2.01 11.74 -0.49
N GLY A 166 1.39 12.85 -0.84
CA GLY A 166 1.46 13.45 -2.17
C GLY A 166 2.72 14.30 -2.38
N PRO A 167 3.06 14.61 -3.66
CA PRO A 167 4.26 15.36 -4.01
C PRO A 167 4.29 16.78 -3.42
N SER A 168 3.14 17.38 -3.10
CA SER A 168 3.05 18.69 -2.46
C SER A 168 3.37 18.67 -0.95
N ALA A 169 3.54 17.48 -0.35
CA ALA A 169 3.73 17.29 1.09
C ALA A 169 4.91 16.38 1.44
N PHE A 170 5.44 15.63 0.48
CA PHE A 170 6.52 14.68 0.72
C PHE A 170 7.90 15.33 0.62
N GLU A 171 8.23 16.19 1.60
CA GLU A 171 9.58 16.74 1.72
C GLU A 171 10.57 15.67 2.23
N VAL A 172 11.70 15.54 1.54
CA VAL A 172 12.77 14.57 1.81
C VAL A 172 14.14 15.22 1.71
N GLY A 173 15.15 14.57 2.25
CA GLY A 173 16.56 15.00 2.12
C GLY A 173 17.20 14.52 0.81
N ALA A 174 18.42 15.00 0.58
CA ALA A 174 19.20 14.64 -0.61
C ALA A 174 19.54 13.14 -0.68
N GLU A 175 19.62 12.48 0.47
CA GLU A 175 19.86 11.03 0.58
C GLU A 175 18.76 10.20 -0.08
N VAL A 176 17.49 10.63 0.02
CA VAL A 176 16.37 9.94 -0.63
C VAL A 176 16.45 10.09 -2.15
N LYS A 177 16.72 11.30 -2.63
CA LYS A 177 16.92 11.58 -4.06
C LYS A 177 18.05 10.72 -4.62
N ALA A 178 19.22 10.73 -3.96
CA ALA A 178 20.39 9.95 -4.38
C ALA A 178 20.12 8.44 -4.41
N ALA A 179 19.36 7.91 -3.43
CA ALA A 179 18.98 6.49 -3.40
C ALA A 179 18.17 6.07 -4.64
N PHE A 180 17.24 6.92 -5.10
CA PHE A 180 16.47 6.63 -6.31
C PHE A 180 17.28 6.84 -7.60
N GLU A 181 18.09 7.90 -7.69
CA GLU A 181 18.92 8.17 -8.87
C GLU A 181 19.94 7.05 -9.12
N ALA A 182 20.45 6.42 -8.06
CA ALA A 182 21.38 5.31 -8.17
C ALA A 182 20.80 4.05 -8.84
N VAL A 183 19.49 3.84 -8.75
CA VAL A 183 18.85 2.57 -9.16
C VAL A 183 17.76 2.72 -10.22
N LEU A 184 17.29 3.94 -10.49
CA LEU A 184 16.14 4.19 -11.35
C LEU A 184 16.44 5.35 -12.32
N PRO A 185 16.83 5.06 -13.58
CA PRO A 185 17.07 6.09 -14.58
C PRO A 185 15.87 7.03 -14.74
N GLY A 186 16.14 8.34 -14.70
CA GLY A 186 15.10 9.36 -14.82
C GLY A 186 14.40 9.76 -13.52
N ALA A 187 14.66 9.09 -12.40
CA ALA A 187 14.04 9.40 -11.12
C ALA A 187 14.30 10.81 -10.62
N GLY A 188 15.48 11.39 -10.93
CA GLY A 188 15.84 12.76 -10.49
C GLY A 188 14.84 13.84 -10.89
N LYS A 189 14.10 13.65 -11.99
CA LYS A 189 13.06 14.58 -12.47
C LYS A 189 11.80 14.60 -11.59
N LEU A 190 11.66 13.60 -10.72
CA LEU A 190 10.52 13.42 -9.80
C LEU A 190 10.80 13.99 -8.41
N PHE A 191 11.88 14.78 -8.30
CA PHE A 191 12.29 15.50 -7.10
C PHE A 191 12.39 16.98 -7.41
N VAL A 192 11.43 17.76 -6.96
CA VAL A 192 11.42 19.22 -7.13
C VAL A 192 12.21 19.86 -5.98
N PRO A 193 13.16 20.78 -6.25
CA PRO A 193 13.86 21.48 -5.18
C PRO A 193 12.89 22.16 -4.21
N GLY A 194 13.12 21.96 -2.91
CA GLY A 194 12.41 22.61 -1.80
C GLY A 194 13.32 23.62 -1.09
N GLY A 195 13.39 23.56 0.23
CA GLY A 195 14.35 24.33 1.00
C GLY A 195 15.80 23.85 0.81
N PRO A 196 16.80 24.49 1.45
CA PRO A 196 18.21 24.11 1.34
C PRO A 196 18.42 22.62 1.66
N GLY A 197 18.93 21.85 0.67
CA GLY A 197 19.19 20.42 0.78
C GLY A 197 17.93 19.54 0.87
N LYS A 198 16.73 20.10 0.59
CA LYS A 198 15.46 19.42 0.62
C LYS A 198 14.81 19.35 -0.76
N TYR A 199 13.98 18.34 -0.94
CA TYR A 199 13.23 18.09 -2.17
C TYR A 199 11.81 17.67 -1.85
N LEU A 200 10.87 18.03 -2.70
CA LEU A 200 9.54 17.43 -2.74
C LEU A 200 9.59 16.25 -3.72
N ALA A 201 9.28 15.05 -3.22
CA ALA A 201 9.35 13.81 -3.98
C ALA A 201 7.96 13.34 -4.42
N ASP A 202 7.85 12.87 -5.65
CA ASP A 202 6.63 12.28 -6.20
C ASP A 202 6.68 10.75 -6.06
N LEU A 203 6.18 10.23 -4.92
CA LEU A 203 6.20 8.79 -4.62
C LEU A 203 5.35 7.97 -5.61
N PRO A 204 4.11 8.38 -5.98
CA PRO A 204 3.33 7.72 -7.04
C PRO A 204 4.05 7.67 -8.38
N ALA A 205 4.67 8.76 -8.82
CA ALA A 205 5.38 8.78 -10.10
C ALA A 205 6.64 7.91 -10.08
N LEU A 206 7.38 7.85 -8.97
CA LEU A 206 8.51 6.92 -8.77
C LEU A 206 8.05 5.46 -8.89
N ALA A 207 6.93 5.11 -8.28
CA ALA A 207 6.35 3.76 -8.41
C ALA A 207 5.91 3.46 -9.86
N ARG A 208 5.26 4.41 -10.54
CA ARG A 208 4.87 4.27 -11.96
C ARG A 208 6.10 4.06 -12.86
N LEU A 209 7.19 4.76 -12.59
CA LEU A 209 8.42 4.61 -13.35
C LEU A 209 9.02 3.20 -13.18
N ARG A 210 9.01 2.64 -11.95
CA ARG A 210 9.43 1.26 -11.68
C ARG A 210 8.52 0.23 -12.35
N LEU A 211 7.20 0.38 -12.19
CA LEU A 211 6.23 -0.51 -12.83
C LEU A 211 6.40 -0.54 -14.36
N LYS A 212 6.58 0.63 -14.96
CA LYS A 212 6.85 0.75 -16.40
C LYS A 212 8.14 0.04 -16.82
N ALA A 213 9.21 0.15 -16.03
CA ALA A 213 10.47 -0.55 -16.29
C ALA A 213 10.32 -2.08 -16.25
N MET A 214 9.37 -2.60 -15.47
CA MET A 214 9.00 -4.02 -15.43
C MET A 214 8.01 -4.44 -16.53
N GLY A 215 7.58 -3.51 -17.41
CA GLY A 215 6.60 -3.76 -18.47
C GLY A 215 5.13 -3.67 -18.02
N ILE A 216 4.85 -3.23 -16.79
CA ILE A 216 3.49 -2.99 -16.30
C ILE A 216 3.08 -1.58 -16.70
N THR A 217 2.28 -1.46 -17.75
CA THR A 217 1.85 -0.18 -18.33
C THR A 217 0.42 0.20 -17.95
N GLN A 218 -0.39 -0.76 -17.52
CA GLN A 218 -1.76 -0.55 -17.05
C GLN A 218 -1.75 -0.22 -15.55
N VAL A 219 -1.56 1.07 -15.22
CA VAL A 219 -1.43 1.55 -13.84
C VAL A 219 -2.50 2.60 -13.56
N TYR A 220 -3.38 2.29 -12.63
CA TYR A 220 -4.57 3.05 -12.23
C TYR A 220 -4.40 3.69 -10.85
N GLY A 221 -5.41 4.47 -10.43
CA GLY A 221 -5.47 5.09 -9.11
C GLY A 221 -4.60 6.32 -8.99
N ASN A 222 -3.96 6.50 -7.87
CA ASN A 222 -3.26 7.71 -7.44
C ASN A 222 -2.39 8.33 -8.55
N ASP A 223 -2.79 9.52 -8.98
CA ASP A 223 -2.14 10.31 -10.02
C ASP A 223 -1.20 11.40 -9.48
N GLY A 224 -0.98 11.44 -8.17
CA GLY A 224 -0.19 12.45 -7.48
C GLY A 224 -0.98 13.71 -7.10
N SER A 225 -2.26 13.81 -7.44
CA SER A 225 -3.09 14.95 -7.05
C SER A 225 -3.37 14.99 -5.54
N ASP A 226 -3.73 16.17 -5.03
CA ASP A 226 -4.02 16.38 -3.61
C ASP A 226 -5.22 15.54 -3.12
N ALA A 227 -6.11 15.09 -4.00
CA ALA A 227 -7.22 14.21 -3.65
C ALA A 227 -6.77 12.85 -3.07
N TRP A 228 -5.58 12.39 -3.46
CA TRP A 228 -4.96 11.14 -2.97
C TRP A 228 -3.99 11.36 -1.81
N CYS A 229 -3.68 12.62 -1.47
CA CYS A 229 -2.67 12.92 -0.47
C CYS A 229 -3.19 12.71 0.95
N THR A 230 -2.55 11.81 1.71
CA THR A 230 -2.92 11.50 3.09
C THR A 230 -2.74 12.71 4.03
N VAL A 231 -1.73 13.54 3.78
CA VAL A 231 -1.48 14.77 4.56
C VAL A 231 -2.57 15.82 4.33
N ARG A 232 -3.04 15.97 3.07
CA ARG A 232 -4.00 17.02 2.69
C ARG A 232 -5.47 16.67 3.02
N ASN A 233 -5.76 15.40 3.28
CA ASN A 233 -7.13 14.93 3.55
C ASN A 233 -7.28 14.34 4.97
N PRO A 234 -7.18 15.15 6.03
CA PRO A 234 -7.20 14.69 7.41
C PRO A 234 -8.52 14.05 7.85
N SER A 235 -9.63 14.44 7.25
CA SER A 235 -10.95 13.84 7.53
C SER A 235 -11.09 12.41 7.00
N ARG A 236 -10.26 12.02 6.01
CA ARG A 236 -10.33 10.71 5.36
C ARG A 236 -9.19 9.79 5.75
N PHE A 237 -7.98 10.33 5.94
CA PHE A 237 -6.79 9.53 6.04
C PHE A 237 -5.98 9.82 7.30
N PHE A 238 -5.42 8.77 7.91
CA PHE A 238 -4.32 8.90 8.83
C PHE A 238 -3.05 9.30 8.09
N SER A 239 -2.21 10.10 8.72
CA SER A 239 -0.92 10.51 8.17
C SER A 239 0.14 10.56 9.25
N HIS A 240 1.18 9.78 9.11
CA HIS A 240 2.32 9.81 10.03
C HIS A 240 3.03 11.18 10.00
N ARG A 241 3.24 11.75 8.80
CA ARG A 241 3.88 13.06 8.61
C ARG A 241 3.12 14.18 9.30
N ARG A 242 1.80 14.20 9.16
CA ARG A 242 0.93 15.24 9.76
C ARG A 242 0.72 15.00 11.25
N ASP A 243 0.39 13.77 11.64
CA ASP A 243 -0.18 13.48 12.96
C ASP A 243 0.89 13.12 13.98
N ALA A 244 1.97 12.40 13.60
CA ALA A 244 3.01 11.94 14.47
C ALA A 244 4.29 12.82 14.48
N GLY A 245 4.34 13.86 13.63
CA GLY A 245 5.44 14.82 13.60
C GLY A 245 5.44 15.77 14.80
N VAL A 246 6.51 16.55 14.94
CA VAL A 246 6.71 17.52 16.04
C VAL A 246 5.58 18.56 16.13
N ALA A 247 4.97 18.90 15.00
CA ALA A 247 3.81 19.81 14.90
C ALA A 247 2.48 19.06 14.78
N GLY A 248 2.47 17.75 15.08
CA GLY A 248 1.31 16.89 14.87
C GLY A 248 0.23 17.01 15.93
N ASN A 249 -0.50 15.92 16.15
CA ASN A 249 -1.68 15.87 17.04
C ASN A 249 -1.35 15.91 18.54
N GLY A 250 -0.08 16.09 18.92
CA GLY A 250 0.39 16.10 20.31
C GLY A 250 0.56 14.69 20.91
N PHE A 251 0.15 13.63 20.23
CA PHE A 251 0.28 12.24 20.71
C PHE A 251 1.50 11.51 20.17
N GLY A 252 2.17 12.05 19.13
CA GLY A 252 3.34 11.42 18.52
C GLY A 252 3.06 10.14 17.74
N THR A 253 1.78 9.86 17.45
CA THR A 253 1.35 8.63 16.78
C THR A 253 0.07 8.84 15.95
N THR A 254 -0.25 7.88 15.11
CA THR A 254 -1.49 7.87 14.31
C THR A 254 -1.88 6.45 13.93
N GLY A 255 -3.14 6.24 13.53
CA GLY A 255 -3.65 4.95 13.06
C GLY A 255 -3.07 4.51 11.71
N ARG A 256 -3.45 3.31 11.30
CA ARG A 256 -3.09 2.72 10.00
C ARG A 256 -4.36 2.35 9.23
N MET A 257 -4.42 2.76 7.96
CA MET A 257 -5.38 2.29 6.95
C MET A 257 -4.85 1.02 6.30
N ALA A 258 -5.69 0.31 5.56
CA ALA A 258 -5.28 -0.86 4.80
C ALA A 258 -5.74 -0.80 3.34
N ALA A 259 -4.86 -1.22 2.43
CA ALA A 259 -5.19 -1.64 1.08
C ALA A 259 -5.29 -3.17 1.06
N CYS A 260 -6.41 -3.69 0.59
CA CYS A 260 -6.68 -5.11 0.51
C CYS A 260 -7.05 -5.50 -0.92
N ILE A 261 -6.54 -6.65 -1.37
CA ILE A 261 -6.93 -7.27 -2.63
C ILE A 261 -7.09 -8.77 -2.43
N TRP A 262 -8.15 -9.34 -3.00
CA TRP A 262 -8.44 -10.77 -2.89
C TRP A 262 -9.18 -11.31 -4.10
N ARG A 263 -9.20 -12.63 -4.19
CA ARG A 263 -10.02 -13.39 -5.14
C ARG A 263 -11.26 -13.92 -4.42
N SER A 264 -12.43 -13.80 -5.08
CA SER A 264 -13.71 -14.33 -4.58
C SER A 264 -14.10 -15.61 -5.30
#